data_b5b03f0a4edeb2eaa6f38258ed1f2279
#
_entry.id   b5b03f0a4edeb2eaa6f38258ed1f2279
#
_cell.length_a   1.000
_cell.length_b   1.000
_cell.length_c   1.000
_cell.angle_alpha   90.00
_cell.angle_beta   90.00
_cell.angle_gamma   90.00
#
_symmetry.space_group_name_H-M   'P 1'
#
loop_
_entity.id
_entity.type
_entity.pdbx_description
1 polymer ?
#
loop_
_entity_poly.entity_id
_entity_poly.type
_entity_poly.pdbx_seq_one_letter_code
_entity_poly.pdbx_strand_id
1 'polypeptide(L)'
;WHCTMVWAATLGLPLSLEGVGAVLGLEKQKLKEGKDLIRYFCTPAKARDGSLIRHDPADASEKWALFKAYNLRDVETEMSIQQKLSKFPVTESEWRNYTLDQQINDRGIMLDRTLVTQAIRCDERFKQTHMEQARSVTGLDNPNSPVQLKAWLAEKGVEADSLSKAAVAEMLEKADGEVELALSLRQELAKSSVKKYTAMQTVVGSDDRARGLIQFYGANRTGRYSGRLIQVQNLPQNHLPDLDTARALVRSGNTDAVEMLYDSVPLVLSELIRTAFVPKPGCRFYVADFSAIEARVIAWYAGETWRMDLFRSGGDIYCQSASQMFHVPVEKHGVNGHLRQKGKIAELACIAEGQLVLTDVGLVPIEKVTPKMKLWDGESWVSHGGVIYKGRKGVITYEGLTATPDHLVWVEGQSRPIQFGAAAACGAHLIQTGNGEQPIRLGRNNQPGKTMERGHEPLLCADKMRRLRFDPVAG
;
A
#
# COMPACT_ATOMS: atom_id res chain seq x y z
N TRP A 1 16.94 -26.94 3.57
CA TRP A 1 16.10 -26.87 2.37
C TRP A 1 16.36 -25.54 1.66
N HIS A 2 16.56 -25.57 0.34
CA HIS A 2 16.69 -24.40 -0.51
C HIS A 2 15.43 -24.27 -1.39
N CYS A 3 14.87 -23.08 -1.49
CA CYS A 3 13.66 -22.82 -2.28
C CYS A 3 14.03 -22.13 -3.59
N THR A 4 13.71 -22.74 -4.72
CA THR A 4 13.99 -22.17 -6.06
C THR A 4 13.23 -20.87 -6.31
N MET A 5 12.06 -20.68 -5.71
CA MET A 5 11.34 -19.39 -5.75
C MET A 5 12.13 -18.28 -5.06
N VAL A 6 12.70 -18.55 -3.88
CA VAL A 6 13.57 -17.59 -3.16
C VAL A 6 14.83 -17.32 -3.97
N TRP A 7 15.46 -18.35 -4.52
CA TRP A 7 16.62 -18.21 -5.37
C TRP A 7 16.34 -17.32 -6.60
N ALA A 8 15.24 -17.58 -7.32
CA ALA A 8 14.81 -16.74 -8.42
C ALA A 8 14.55 -15.29 -7.99
N ALA A 9 13.91 -15.10 -6.83
CA ALA A 9 13.62 -13.76 -6.28
C ALA A 9 14.89 -12.96 -5.96
N THR A 10 15.92 -13.59 -5.40
CA THR A 10 17.21 -12.92 -5.11
C THR A 10 17.93 -12.45 -6.37
N LEU A 11 17.63 -13.04 -7.52
CA LEU A 11 18.14 -12.65 -8.82
C LEU A 11 17.20 -11.69 -9.59
N GLY A 12 16.15 -11.19 -8.94
CA GLY A 12 15.18 -10.28 -9.54
C GLY A 12 14.23 -10.93 -10.55
N LEU A 13 14.19 -12.27 -10.60
CA LEU A 13 13.30 -13.02 -11.48
C LEU A 13 11.86 -13.09 -10.90
N PRO A 14 10.84 -13.41 -11.72
CA PRO A 14 9.49 -13.63 -11.23
C PRO A 14 9.41 -14.68 -10.11
N LEU A 15 8.38 -14.57 -9.25
CA LEU A 15 8.18 -15.53 -8.15
C LEU A 15 7.47 -16.82 -8.58
N SER A 16 6.76 -16.81 -9.71
CA SER A 16 6.03 -17.97 -10.18
C SER A 16 6.92 -18.88 -11.04
N LEU A 17 6.74 -20.20 -10.89
CA LEU A 17 7.44 -21.21 -11.69
C LEU A 17 7.29 -20.96 -13.20
N GLU A 18 6.06 -20.64 -13.63
CA GLU A 18 5.73 -20.28 -15.01
C GLU A 18 6.49 -19.03 -15.49
N GLY A 19 6.50 -17.98 -14.66
CA GLY A 19 7.17 -16.72 -14.99
C GLY A 19 8.70 -16.89 -15.09
N VAL A 20 9.30 -17.62 -14.15
CA VAL A 20 10.74 -17.91 -14.19
C VAL A 20 11.07 -18.76 -15.42
N GLY A 21 10.27 -19.80 -15.70
CA GLY A 21 10.46 -20.66 -16.87
C GLY A 21 10.39 -19.88 -18.18
N ALA A 22 9.44 -18.94 -18.30
CA ALA A 22 9.32 -18.07 -19.47
C ALA A 22 10.54 -17.15 -19.64
N VAL A 23 10.99 -16.47 -18.57
CA VAL A 23 12.16 -15.57 -18.61
C VAL A 23 13.44 -16.33 -18.96
N LEU A 24 13.61 -17.55 -18.43
CA LEU A 24 14.79 -18.38 -18.68
C LEU A 24 14.73 -19.15 -20.01
N GLY A 25 13.64 -19.02 -20.79
CA GLY A 25 13.47 -19.69 -22.08
C GLY A 25 13.48 -21.21 -21.93
N LEU A 26 12.76 -21.77 -20.97
CA LEU A 26 12.67 -23.22 -20.78
C LEU A 26 11.73 -23.84 -21.83
N GLU A 27 12.16 -24.94 -22.46
CA GLU A 27 11.34 -25.72 -23.42
C GLU A 27 10.13 -26.34 -22.71
N LYS A 28 10.35 -26.90 -21.51
CA LYS A 28 9.31 -27.50 -20.69
C LYS A 28 8.71 -26.43 -19.77
N GLN A 29 7.53 -25.95 -20.15
CA GLN A 29 6.77 -24.99 -19.36
C GLN A 29 5.64 -25.67 -18.57
N LYS A 30 5.09 -24.95 -17.59
CA LYS A 30 3.98 -25.40 -16.76
C LYS A 30 2.73 -25.73 -17.59
N LEU A 31 2.04 -26.81 -17.26
CA LEU A 31 0.76 -27.17 -17.90
C LEU A 31 -0.36 -26.22 -17.45
N LYS A 32 -1.15 -25.73 -18.42
CA LYS A 32 -2.22 -24.73 -18.15
C LYS A 32 -3.37 -25.30 -17.31
N GLU A 33 -3.66 -26.57 -17.46
CA GLU A 33 -4.75 -27.30 -16.80
C GLU A 33 -4.54 -27.47 -15.27
N GLY A 34 -3.34 -27.21 -14.78
CA GLY A 34 -2.96 -27.45 -13.38
C GLY A 34 -3.80 -26.71 -12.36
N LYS A 35 -4.25 -25.47 -12.67
CA LYS A 35 -5.07 -24.66 -11.74
C LYS A 35 -6.43 -25.31 -11.47
N ASP A 36 -7.06 -25.86 -12.49
CA ASP A 36 -8.36 -26.50 -12.36
C ASP A 36 -8.26 -27.85 -11.65
N LEU A 37 -7.16 -28.59 -11.89
CA LEU A 37 -6.88 -29.83 -11.18
C LEU A 37 -6.57 -29.62 -9.70
N ILE A 38 -5.79 -28.58 -9.35
CA ILE A 38 -5.57 -28.17 -7.95
C ILE A 38 -6.92 -27.83 -7.30
N ARG A 39 -7.76 -27.02 -7.98
CA ARG A 39 -9.07 -26.66 -7.46
C ARG A 39 -9.95 -27.90 -7.24
N TYR A 40 -9.93 -28.84 -8.19
CA TYR A 40 -10.74 -30.03 -8.12
C TYR A 40 -10.35 -30.97 -6.96
N PHE A 41 -9.05 -31.27 -6.80
CA PHE A 41 -8.60 -32.24 -5.79
C PHE A 41 -8.22 -31.63 -4.44
N CYS A 42 -7.79 -30.35 -4.41
CA CYS A 42 -7.22 -29.76 -3.20
C CYS A 42 -8.17 -28.76 -2.49
N THR A 43 -9.23 -28.31 -3.18
CA THR A 43 -10.21 -27.37 -2.57
C THR A 43 -11.52 -28.10 -2.32
N PRO A 44 -12.05 -28.08 -1.06
CA PRO A 44 -13.36 -28.65 -0.79
C PRO A 44 -14.45 -27.98 -1.63
N ALA A 45 -15.29 -28.76 -2.27
CA ALA A 45 -16.46 -28.29 -3.01
C ALA A 45 -17.71 -28.34 -2.11
N LYS A 46 -18.68 -27.43 -2.36
CA LYS A 46 -19.99 -27.48 -1.69
C LYS A 46 -20.89 -28.45 -2.44
N ALA A 47 -21.42 -29.45 -1.74
CA ALA A 47 -22.48 -30.31 -2.23
C ALA A 47 -23.82 -29.55 -2.27
N ARG A 48 -24.84 -30.15 -2.91
CA ARG A 48 -26.19 -29.54 -3.02
C ARG A 48 -26.88 -29.33 -1.67
N ASP A 49 -26.55 -30.14 -0.68
CA ASP A 49 -27.04 -30.05 0.70
C ASP A 49 -26.25 -29.06 1.57
N GLY A 50 -25.25 -28.37 0.98
CA GLY A 50 -24.37 -27.44 1.69
C GLY A 50 -23.18 -28.06 2.40
N SER A 51 -23.07 -29.38 2.43
CA SER A 51 -21.91 -30.09 3.01
C SER A 51 -20.66 -29.86 2.16
N LEU A 52 -19.48 -29.98 2.81
CA LEU A 52 -18.20 -29.90 2.11
C LEU A 52 -17.76 -31.30 1.70
N ILE A 53 -17.55 -31.48 0.41
CA ILE A 53 -17.04 -32.74 -0.16
C ILE A 53 -15.63 -32.55 -0.72
N ARG A 54 -14.84 -33.59 -0.68
CA ARG A 54 -13.55 -33.69 -1.36
C ARG A 54 -13.65 -34.74 -2.46
N HIS A 55 -13.18 -34.44 -3.65
CA HIS A 55 -13.14 -35.40 -4.74
C HIS A 55 -12.05 -36.43 -4.49
N ASP A 56 -12.44 -37.74 -4.53
CA ASP A 56 -11.49 -38.82 -4.41
C ASP A 56 -10.80 -39.09 -5.75
N PRO A 57 -9.48 -39.37 -5.76
CA PRO A 57 -8.76 -39.80 -6.96
C PRO A 57 -9.38 -41.01 -7.66
N ALA A 58 -10.00 -41.92 -6.93
CA ALA A 58 -10.65 -43.11 -7.49
C ALA A 58 -11.88 -42.75 -8.33
N ASP A 59 -12.62 -41.71 -7.95
CA ASP A 59 -13.84 -41.28 -8.66
C ASP A 59 -13.53 -40.50 -9.97
N ALA A 60 -12.28 -40.11 -10.17
CA ALA A 60 -11.86 -39.28 -11.32
C ALA A 60 -10.45 -39.66 -11.80
N SER A 61 -10.28 -40.96 -12.15
CA SER A 61 -8.98 -41.56 -12.48
C SER A 61 -8.22 -40.85 -13.61
N GLU A 62 -8.91 -40.36 -14.65
CA GLU A 62 -8.30 -39.62 -15.75
C GLU A 62 -7.77 -38.25 -15.30
N LYS A 63 -8.58 -37.50 -14.53
CA LYS A 63 -8.15 -36.24 -13.95
C LYS A 63 -6.99 -36.43 -12.98
N TRP A 64 -7.00 -37.52 -12.22
CA TRP A 64 -5.91 -37.86 -11.31
C TRP A 64 -4.62 -38.21 -12.05
N ALA A 65 -4.70 -38.93 -13.17
CA ALA A 65 -3.54 -39.20 -14.02
C ALA A 65 -2.95 -37.90 -14.58
N LEU A 66 -3.80 -36.98 -15.06
CA LEU A 66 -3.38 -35.67 -15.52
C LEU A 66 -2.78 -34.81 -14.39
N PHE A 67 -3.33 -34.91 -13.17
CA PHE A 67 -2.79 -34.18 -12.01
C PHE A 67 -1.42 -34.72 -11.58
N LYS A 68 -1.18 -36.03 -11.69
CA LYS A 68 0.17 -36.62 -11.50
C LYS A 68 1.15 -36.13 -12.57
N ALA A 69 0.74 -36.11 -13.83
CA ALA A 69 1.58 -35.60 -14.93
C ALA A 69 1.90 -34.10 -14.77
N TYR A 70 0.92 -33.33 -14.28
CA TYR A 70 1.11 -31.91 -13.93
C TYR A 70 2.17 -31.74 -12.82
N ASN A 71 2.07 -32.53 -11.73
CA ASN A 71 3.05 -32.46 -10.64
C ASN A 71 4.46 -32.84 -11.12
N LEU A 72 4.58 -33.91 -11.92
CA LEU A 72 5.86 -34.32 -12.49
C LEU A 72 6.47 -33.19 -13.36
N ARG A 73 5.64 -32.54 -14.17
CA ARG A 73 6.08 -31.42 -15.00
C ARG A 73 6.54 -30.22 -14.17
N ASP A 74 5.86 -29.90 -13.07
CA ASP A 74 6.27 -28.83 -12.16
C ASP A 74 7.66 -29.14 -11.56
N VAL A 75 7.92 -30.39 -11.15
CA VAL A 75 9.23 -30.83 -10.64
C VAL A 75 10.32 -30.75 -11.71
N GLU A 76 10.07 -31.24 -12.94
CA GLU A 76 11.03 -31.15 -14.05
C GLU A 76 11.38 -29.70 -14.39
N THR A 77 10.39 -28.81 -14.36
CA THR A 77 10.59 -27.37 -14.58
C THR A 77 11.43 -26.76 -13.49
N GLU A 78 11.15 -27.09 -12.23
CA GLU A 78 11.92 -26.63 -11.07
C GLU A 78 13.38 -27.08 -11.12
N MET A 79 13.63 -28.36 -11.45
CA MET A 79 15.00 -28.89 -11.63
C MET A 79 15.76 -28.16 -12.74
N SER A 80 15.08 -27.85 -13.86
CA SER A 80 15.67 -27.11 -14.97
C SER A 80 16.02 -25.66 -14.57
N ILE A 81 15.16 -25.02 -13.77
CA ILE A 81 15.45 -23.71 -13.19
C ILE A 81 16.66 -23.80 -12.28
N GLN A 82 16.68 -24.73 -11.34
CA GLN A 82 17.80 -24.93 -10.42
C GLN A 82 19.13 -25.11 -11.16
N GLN A 83 19.13 -25.90 -12.22
CA GLN A 83 20.33 -26.11 -13.05
C GLN A 83 20.80 -24.80 -13.70
N LYS A 84 19.90 -23.99 -14.25
CA LYS A 84 20.27 -22.70 -14.85
C LYS A 84 20.74 -21.69 -13.81
N LEU A 85 20.13 -21.65 -12.62
CA LEU A 85 20.48 -20.74 -11.54
C LEU A 85 21.77 -21.15 -10.80
N SER A 86 22.23 -22.40 -10.94
CA SER A 86 23.43 -22.91 -10.23
C SER A 86 24.69 -22.08 -10.45
N LYS A 87 24.77 -21.34 -11.57
CA LYS A 87 25.86 -20.40 -11.88
C LYS A 87 25.82 -19.12 -11.03
N PHE A 88 24.71 -18.85 -10.36
CA PHE A 88 24.48 -17.64 -9.57
C PHE A 88 23.98 -18.04 -8.17
N PRO A 89 24.85 -18.54 -7.30
CA PRO A 89 24.47 -19.06 -6.00
C PRO A 89 23.97 -17.95 -5.07
N VAL A 90 22.94 -18.26 -4.29
CA VAL A 90 22.52 -17.41 -3.17
C VAL A 90 23.53 -17.54 -2.04
N THR A 91 23.86 -16.44 -1.36
CA THR A 91 24.82 -16.45 -0.26
C THR A 91 24.30 -17.22 0.95
N GLU A 92 25.21 -17.78 1.76
CA GLU A 92 24.86 -18.47 3.00
C GLU A 92 24.10 -17.57 3.99
N SER A 93 24.38 -16.27 4.00
CA SER A 93 23.67 -15.28 4.83
C SER A 93 22.20 -15.20 4.44
N GLU A 94 21.87 -15.20 3.15
CA GLU A 94 20.48 -15.16 2.68
C GLU A 94 19.74 -16.46 2.97
N TRP A 95 20.41 -17.62 2.86
CA TRP A 95 19.79 -18.87 3.27
C TRP A 95 19.53 -18.96 4.77
N ARG A 96 20.41 -18.39 5.60
CA ARG A 96 20.15 -18.26 7.05
C ARG A 96 18.97 -17.34 7.33
N ASN A 97 18.88 -16.22 6.64
CA ASN A 97 17.75 -15.30 6.75
C ASN A 97 16.43 -15.97 6.34
N TYR A 98 16.44 -16.73 5.23
CA TYR A 98 15.29 -17.53 4.82
C TYR A 98 14.91 -18.60 5.84
N THR A 99 15.87 -19.31 6.41
CA THR A 99 15.61 -20.29 7.47
C THR A 99 14.96 -19.62 8.69
N LEU A 100 15.46 -18.44 9.08
CA LEU A 100 14.86 -17.67 10.17
C LEU A 100 13.46 -17.21 9.83
N ASP A 101 13.19 -16.78 8.59
CA ASP A 101 11.85 -16.44 8.12
C ASP A 101 10.89 -17.62 8.26
N GLN A 102 11.30 -18.82 7.85
CA GLN A 102 10.47 -20.02 8.00
C GLN A 102 10.16 -20.30 9.48
N GLN A 103 11.15 -20.18 10.37
CA GLN A 103 10.94 -20.35 11.82
C GLN A 103 9.97 -19.30 12.39
N ILE A 104 10.03 -18.05 11.92
CA ILE A 104 9.09 -16.99 12.32
C ILE A 104 7.69 -17.31 11.85
N ASN A 105 7.53 -17.70 10.58
CA ASN A 105 6.24 -18.07 10.01
C ASN A 105 5.62 -19.31 10.67
N ASP A 106 6.43 -20.33 10.98
CA ASP A 106 5.98 -21.56 11.66
C ASP A 106 5.59 -21.30 13.12
N ARG A 107 6.33 -20.43 13.81
CA ARG A 107 5.98 -19.98 15.16
C ARG A 107 4.66 -19.22 15.15
N GLY A 108 4.45 -18.35 14.18
CA GLY A 108 3.30 -17.49 14.06
C GLY A 108 3.15 -16.50 15.23
N ILE A 109 2.05 -15.78 15.24
CA ILE A 109 1.70 -14.82 16.28
C ILE A 109 0.34 -15.17 16.89
N MET A 110 0.20 -15.04 18.21
CA MET A 110 -1.04 -15.33 18.91
C MET A 110 -2.06 -14.21 18.71
N LEU A 111 -3.33 -14.59 18.55
CA LEU A 111 -4.46 -13.68 18.40
C LEU A 111 -5.42 -13.82 19.58
N ASP A 112 -5.99 -12.71 20.02
CA ASP A 112 -7.14 -12.69 20.93
C ASP A 112 -8.40 -13.09 20.15
N ARG A 113 -8.67 -14.39 20.09
CA ARG A 113 -9.82 -14.94 19.35
C ARG A 113 -11.15 -14.39 19.84
N THR A 114 -11.27 -14.10 21.14
CA THR A 114 -12.48 -13.49 21.71
C THR A 114 -12.70 -12.11 21.11
N LEU A 115 -11.68 -11.25 21.14
CA LEU A 115 -11.76 -9.91 20.55
C LEU A 115 -12.09 -10.00 19.05
N VAL A 116 -11.42 -10.87 18.29
CA VAL A 116 -11.67 -11.07 16.85
C VAL A 116 -13.13 -11.44 16.59
N THR A 117 -13.65 -12.44 17.32
CA THR A 117 -15.04 -12.89 17.15
C THR A 117 -16.04 -11.81 17.51
N GLN A 118 -15.84 -11.11 18.62
CA GLN A 118 -16.75 -10.06 19.05
C GLN A 118 -16.67 -8.80 18.16
N ALA A 119 -15.51 -8.47 17.64
CA ALA A 119 -15.38 -7.39 16.66
C ALA A 119 -16.17 -7.67 15.37
N ILE A 120 -16.16 -8.91 14.88
CA ILE A 120 -16.97 -9.32 13.71
C ILE A 120 -18.47 -9.19 14.05
N ARG A 121 -18.91 -9.71 15.20
CA ARG A 121 -20.32 -9.61 15.63
C ARG A 121 -20.78 -8.16 15.83
N CYS A 122 -19.91 -7.33 16.40
CA CYS A 122 -20.18 -5.91 16.58
C CYS A 122 -20.39 -5.21 15.23
N ASP A 123 -19.55 -5.47 14.24
CA ASP A 123 -19.70 -4.94 12.88
C ASP A 123 -20.96 -5.47 12.18
N GLU A 124 -21.25 -6.75 12.30
CA GLU A 124 -22.46 -7.35 11.71
C GLU A 124 -23.72 -6.68 12.26
N ARG A 125 -23.81 -6.52 13.59
CA ARG A 125 -24.92 -5.83 14.25
C ARG A 125 -25.02 -4.38 13.79
N PHE A 126 -23.93 -3.64 13.82
CA PHE A 126 -23.86 -2.26 13.36
C PHE A 126 -24.35 -2.13 11.89
N LYS A 127 -23.85 -2.99 11.01
CA LYS A 127 -24.26 -2.98 9.59
C LYS A 127 -25.73 -3.33 9.39
N GLN A 128 -26.25 -4.27 10.18
CA GLN A 128 -27.66 -4.62 10.11
C GLN A 128 -28.53 -3.43 10.49
N THR A 129 -28.27 -2.79 11.65
CA THR A 129 -29.00 -1.63 12.11
C THR A 129 -28.95 -0.48 11.11
N HIS A 130 -27.76 -0.14 10.60
CA HIS A 130 -27.58 0.95 9.64
C HIS A 130 -28.19 0.64 8.27
N MET A 131 -28.22 -0.63 7.86
CA MET A 131 -28.89 -1.06 6.64
C MET A 131 -30.40 -0.94 6.76
N GLU A 132 -30.98 -1.31 7.91
CA GLU A 132 -32.40 -1.15 8.19
C GLU A 132 -32.80 0.33 8.20
N GLN A 133 -31.99 1.19 8.83
CA GLN A 133 -32.18 2.65 8.80
C GLN A 133 -32.10 3.19 7.36
N ALA A 134 -31.08 2.78 6.59
CA ALA A 134 -30.93 3.23 5.22
C ALA A 134 -32.10 2.79 4.33
N ARG A 135 -32.65 1.60 4.54
CA ARG A 135 -33.87 1.13 3.86
C ARG A 135 -35.09 1.95 4.25
N SER A 136 -35.23 2.28 5.54
CA SER A 136 -36.32 3.10 6.04
C SER A 136 -36.34 4.50 5.43
N VAL A 137 -35.15 5.11 5.29
CA VAL A 137 -34.98 6.45 4.73
C VAL A 137 -35.15 6.48 3.21
N THR A 138 -34.57 5.50 2.51
CA THR A 138 -34.53 5.52 1.03
C THR A 138 -35.64 4.74 0.37
N GLY A 139 -36.31 3.82 1.06
CA GLY A 139 -37.26 2.88 0.48
C GLY A 139 -36.64 1.84 -0.46
N LEU A 140 -35.32 1.77 -0.56
CA LEU A 140 -34.60 0.87 -1.47
C LEU A 140 -34.43 -0.54 -0.86
N ASP A 141 -34.53 -1.58 -1.70
CA ASP A 141 -34.22 -2.95 -1.28
C ASP A 141 -32.78 -3.10 -0.84
N ASN A 142 -31.86 -2.45 -1.57
CA ASN A 142 -30.44 -2.47 -1.28
C ASN A 142 -29.81 -1.07 -1.38
N PRO A 143 -29.86 -0.26 -0.31
CA PRO A 143 -29.22 1.07 -0.26
C PRO A 143 -27.71 1.07 -0.53
N ASN A 144 -27.05 -0.10 -0.40
CA ASN A 144 -25.63 -0.27 -0.72
C ASN A 144 -25.35 -0.47 -2.22
N SER A 145 -26.39 -0.72 -3.04
CA SER A 145 -26.23 -0.81 -4.49
C SER A 145 -25.93 0.58 -5.07
N PRO A 146 -24.77 0.77 -5.74
CA PRO A 146 -24.48 2.06 -6.38
C PRO A 146 -25.53 2.48 -7.41
N VAL A 147 -26.13 1.51 -8.08
CA VAL A 147 -27.17 1.78 -9.11
C VAL A 147 -28.46 2.29 -8.47
N GLN A 148 -28.96 1.59 -7.44
CA GLN A 148 -30.20 1.98 -6.77
C GLN A 148 -30.03 3.33 -6.03
N LEU A 149 -28.92 3.51 -5.32
CA LEU A 149 -28.67 4.76 -4.58
C LEU A 149 -28.52 5.97 -5.50
N LYS A 150 -27.84 5.83 -6.65
CA LYS A 150 -27.73 6.92 -7.63
C LYS A 150 -29.08 7.30 -8.23
N ALA A 151 -29.94 6.32 -8.54
CA ALA A 151 -31.29 6.59 -9.03
C ALA A 151 -32.09 7.35 -7.99
N TRP A 152 -32.08 6.91 -6.73
CA TRP A 152 -32.76 7.58 -5.63
C TRP A 152 -32.24 9.02 -5.38
N LEU A 153 -30.91 9.24 -5.45
CA LEU A 153 -30.33 10.58 -5.33
C LEU A 153 -30.79 11.49 -6.47
N ALA A 154 -30.85 10.98 -7.71
CA ALA A 154 -31.37 11.75 -8.85
C ALA A 154 -32.84 12.13 -8.67
N GLU A 155 -33.68 11.24 -8.13
CA GLU A 155 -35.08 11.55 -7.77
C GLU A 155 -35.22 12.65 -6.71
N LYS A 156 -34.20 12.75 -5.81
CA LYS A 156 -34.08 13.82 -4.80
C LYS A 156 -33.37 15.08 -5.33
N GLY A 157 -33.05 15.14 -6.64
CA GLY A 157 -32.43 16.30 -7.28
C GLY A 157 -30.90 16.38 -7.10
N VAL A 158 -30.26 15.28 -6.66
CA VAL A 158 -28.81 15.20 -6.48
C VAL A 158 -28.21 14.31 -7.58
N GLU A 159 -27.48 14.91 -8.51
CA GLU A 159 -26.73 14.17 -9.53
C GLU A 159 -25.43 13.63 -8.94
N ALA A 160 -25.21 12.31 -9.06
CA ALA A 160 -24.04 11.63 -8.53
C ALA A 160 -23.32 10.81 -9.61
N ASP A 161 -22.25 11.33 -10.17
CA ASP A 161 -21.42 10.58 -11.15
C ASP A 161 -20.69 9.41 -10.48
N SER A 162 -20.29 9.59 -9.23
CA SER A 162 -19.55 8.60 -8.45
C SER A 162 -20.06 8.55 -7.01
N LEU A 163 -20.01 7.35 -6.40
CA LEU A 163 -20.20 7.13 -4.96
C LEU A 163 -18.87 6.74 -4.28
N SER A 164 -17.76 7.27 -4.79
CA SER A 164 -16.45 7.14 -4.12
C SER A 164 -16.46 7.90 -2.79
N LYS A 165 -15.52 7.55 -1.89
CA LYS A 165 -15.43 8.22 -0.58
C LYS A 165 -15.31 9.75 -0.68
N ALA A 166 -14.58 10.24 -1.68
CA ALA A 166 -14.42 11.68 -1.91
C ALA A 166 -15.70 12.32 -2.42
N ALA A 167 -16.37 11.70 -3.41
CA ALA A 167 -17.63 12.21 -3.96
C ALA A 167 -18.74 12.22 -2.91
N VAL A 168 -18.85 11.17 -2.07
CA VAL A 168 -19.83 11.14 -0.97
C VAL A 168 -19.52 12.24 0.06
N ALA A 169 -18.26 12.49 0.40
CA ALA A 169 -17.90 13.56 1.32
C ALA A 169 -18.27 14.95 0.77
N GLU A 170 -18.02 15.20 -0.53
CA GLU A 170 -18.41 16.46 -1.18
C GLU A 170 -19.93 16.67 -1.25
N MET A 171 -20.67 15.59 -1.54
CA MET A 171 -22.14 15.65 -1.53
C MET A 171 -22.69 15.93 -0.13
N LEU A 172 -22.09 15.35 0.92
CA LEU A 172 -22.48 15.59 2.31
C LEU A 172 -22.31 17.03 2.77
N GLU A 173 -21.36 17.79 2.21
CA GLU A 173 -21.19 19.22 2.53
C GLU A 173 -22.38 20.08 2.06
N LYS A 174 -23.15 19.58 1.08
CA LYS A 174 -24.26 20.30 0.44
C LYS A 174 -25.62 19.64 0.67
N ALA A 175 -25.63 18.45 1.28
CA ALA A 175 -26.82 17.65 1.50
C ALA A 175 -27.52 18.05 2.80
N ASP A 176 -28.83 17.90 2.84
CA ASP A 176 -29.65 18.04 4.02
C ASP A 176 -30.71 16.92 4.12
N GLY A 177 -31.33 16.82 5.28
CA GLY A 177 -32.47 15.93 5.54
C GLY A 177 -32.21 14.45 5.19
N GLU A 178 -33.08 13.87 4.39
CA GLU A 178 -33.00 12.45 4.03
C GLU A 178 -31.77 12.11 3.19
N VAL A 179 -31.31 13.03 2.35
CA VAL A 179 -30.14 12.84 1.49
C VAL A 179 -28.87 12.81 2.34
N GLU A 180 -28.72 13.75 3.27
CA GLU A 180 -27.61 13.78 4.22
C GLU A 180 -27.54 12.47 5.02
N LEU A 181 -28.69 12.05 5.57
CA LEU A 181 -28.78 10.82 6.36
C LEU A 181 -28.42 9.58 5.54
N ALA A 182 -28.96 9.45 4.32
CA ALA A 182 -28.68 8.32 3.44
C ALA A 182 -27.19 8.25 3.04
N LEU A 183 -26.56 9.39 2.72
CA LEU A 183 -25.13 9.48 2.38
C LEU A 183 -24.24 9.19 3.58
N SER A 184 -24.60 9.68 4.78
CA SER A 184 -23.90 9.39 6.04
C SER A 184 -23.94 7.90 6.36
N LEU A 185 -25.09 7.26 6.30
CA LEU A 185 -25.25 5.82 6.48
C LEU A 185 -24.45 5.04 5.44
N ARG A 186 -24.44 5.49 4.20
CA ARG A 186 -23.63 4.89 3.13
C ARG A 186 -22.14 4.97 3.43
N GLN A 187 -21.67 6.11 3.95
CA GLN A 187 -20.26 6.31 4.32
C GLN A 187 -19.83 5.37 5.45
N GLU A 188 -20.68 5.21 6.47
CA GLU A 188 -20.42 4.29 7.59
C GLU A 188 -20.41 2.82 7.12
N LEU A 189 -21.39 2.40 6.32
CA LEU A 189 -21.48 1.05 5.77
C LEU A 189 -20.33 0.69 4.83
N ALA A 190 -19.71 1.67 4.18
CA ALA A 190 -18.59 1.45 3.25
C ALA A 190 -17.25 1.19 3.94
N LYS A 191 -17.13 1.43 5.26
CA LYS A 191 -15.90 1.20 6.01
C LYS A 191 -15.56 -0.30 6.07
N SER A 192 -14.36 -0.67 5.64
CA SER A 192 -13.96 -2.07 5.41
C SER A 192 -12.97 -2.65 6.41
N SER A 193 -12.77 -1.98 7.57
CA SER A 193 -11.78 -2.38 8.59
C SER A 193 -11.96 -3.81 9.11
N VAL A 194 -13.20 -4.30 9.15
CA VAL A 194 -13.53 -5.65 9.64
C VAL A 194 -12.99 -6.78 8.78
N LYS A 195 -12.67 -6.56 7.51
CA LYS A 195 -12.02 -7.58 6.66
C LYS A 195 -10.74 -8.14 7.27
N LYS A 196 -10.05 -7.37 8.12
CA LYS A 196 -8.87 -7.84 8.84
C LYS A 196 -9.22 -8.86 9.92
N TYR A 197 -10.30 -8.67 10.66
CA TYR A 197 -10.77 -9.64 11.65
C TYR A 197 -11.26 -10.93 11.01
N THR A 198 -11.99 -10.85 9.89
CA THR A 198 -12.38 -12.04 9.12
C THR A 198 -11.15 -12.80 8.61
N ALA A 199 -10.13 -12.09 8.11
CA ALA A 199 -8.87 -12.72 7.74
C ALA A 199 -8.18 -13.38 8.94
N MET A 200 -8.15 -12.73 10.11
CA MET A 200 -7.62 -13.30 11.35
C MET A 200 -8.38 -14.58 11.74
N GLN A 201 -9.72 -14.56 11.71
CA GLN A 201 -10.57 -15.71 12.02
C GLN A 201 -10.34 -16.89 11.08
N THR A 202 -10.09 -16.60 9.79
CA THR A 202 -9.85 -17.64 8.78
C THR A 202 -8.49 -18.34 8.95
N VAL A 203 -7.47 -17.59 9.38
CA VAL A 203 -6.08 -18.10 9.39
C VAL A 203 -5.61 -18.57 10.77
N VAL A 204 -6.36 -18.30 11.83
CA VAL A 204 -6.00 -18.70 13.19
C VAL A 204 -6.11 -20.22 13.36
N GLY A 205 -5.04 -20.85 13.83
CA GLY A 205 -5.02 -22.28 14.14
C GLY A 205 -5.75 -22.62 15.44
N SER A 206 -5.82 -23.92 15.77
CA SER A 206 -6.43 -24.41 17.02
C SER A 206 -5.72 -23.92 18.28
N ASP A 207 -4.46 -23.52 18.16
CA ASP A 207 -3.63 -22.97 19.23
C ASP A 207 -3.65 -21.43 19.29
N ASP A 208 -4.65 -20.80 18.68
CA ASP A 208 -4.87 -19.36 18.61
C ASP A 208 -3.73 -18.58 17.90
N ARG A 209 -2.91 -19.25 17.08
CA ARG A 209 -1.81 -18.61 16.37
C ARG A 209 -2.09 -18.52 14.88
N ALA A 210 -1.81 -17.36 14.32
CA ALA A 210 -1.78 -17.10 12.88
C ALA A 210 -0.36 -17.31 12.35
N ARG A 211 -0.22 -18.09 11.28
CA ARG A 211 1.06 -18.49 10.67
C ARG A 211 1.14 -18.04 9.21
N GLY A 212 2.36 -18.05 8.65
CA GLY A 212 2.57 -17.70 7.24
C GLY A 212 2.21 -16.25 6.89
N LEU A 213 2.42 -15.30 7.82
CA LEU A 213 1.99 -13.92 7.69
C LEU A 213 2.94 -13.04 6.87
N ILE A 214 4.16 -13.49 6.64
CA ILE A 214 5.18 -12.77 5.87
C ILE A 214 5.78 -13.66 4.79
N GLN A 215 6.23 -13.07 3.71
CA GLN A 215 6.91 -13.74 2.61
C GLN A 215 8.29 -13.13 2.39
N PHE A 216 9.31 -13.97 2.53
CA PHE A 216 10.70 -13.62 2.23
C PHE A 216 10.83 -13.22 0.75
N TYR A 217 11.51 -12.12 0.46
CA TYR A 217 11.63 -11.55 -0.89
C TYR A 217 10.29 -11.34 -1.62
N GLY A 218 9.19 -11.20 -0.88
CA GLY A 218 7.84 -11.09 -1.48
C GLY A 218 7.64 -9.86 -2.36
N ALA A 219 8.41 -8.79 -2.14
CA ALA A 219 8.51 -7.62 -3.02
C ALA A 219 9.76 -7.78 -3.90
N ASN A 220 9.70 -8.59 -4.94
CA ASN A 220 10.83 -9.03 -5.75
C ASN A 220 11.69 -7.92 -6.36
N ARG A 221 11.14 -6.72 -6.61
CA ARG A 221 11.90 -5.58 -7.13
C ARG A 221 12.89 -4.97 -6.12
N THR A 222 12.60 -5.10 -4.83
CA THR A 222 13.34 -4.45 -3.74
C THR A 222 13.93 -5.44 -2.74
N GLY A 223 13.61 -6.72 -2.85
CA GLY A 223 14.00 -7.75 -1.89
C GLY A 223 13.34 -7.63 -0.52
N ARG A 224 12.37 -6.72 -0.34
CA ARG A 224 11.66 -6.55 0.94
C ARG A 224 10.70 -7.70 1.21
N TYR A 225 10.42 -7.94 2.49
CA TYR A 225 9.30 -8.79 2.90
C TYR A 225 7.98 -8.25 2.39
N SER A 226 7.07 -9.11 2.00
CA SER A 226 5.67 -8.76 1.78
C SER A 226 4.76 -9.40 2.83
N GLY A 227 3.68 -8.69 3.19
CA GLY A 227 2.63 -9.23 4.05
C GLY A 227 1.74 -10.21 3.30
N ARG A 228 1.34 -11.28 3.99
CA ARG A 228 0.38 -12.27 3.49
C ARG A 228 -0.82 -12.32 4.41
N LEU A 229 -1.92 -12.87 3.92
CA LEU A 229 -3.14 -13.14 4.70
C LEU A 229 -3.66 -11.87 5.38
N ILE A 230 -3.30 -11.62 6.63
CA ILE A 230 -3.70 -10.44 7.40
C ILE A 230 -3.01 -9.16 6.90
N GLN A 231 -1.85 -9.28 6.24
CA GLN A 231 -1.01 -8.15 5.79
C GLN A 231 -0.64 -7.21 6.95
N VAL A 232 0.11 -7.74 7.91
CA VAL A 232 0.47 -7.07 9.17
C VAL A 232 1.21 -5.75 8.98
N GLN A 233 1.92 -5.55 7.86
CA GLN A 233 2.61 -4.30 7.52
C GLN A 233 1.66 -3.13 7.23
N ASN A 234 0.40 -3.43 6.85
CA ASN A 234 -0.60 -2.45 6.41
C ASN A 234 -1.73 -2.29 7.43
N LEU A 235 -1.44 -2.45 8.71
CA LEU A 235 -2.41 -2.22 9.76
C LEU A 235 -2.48 -0.72 10.10
N PRO A 236 -3.67 -0.15 10.36
CA PRO A 236 -3.80 1.23 10.77
C PRO A 236 -3.06 1.50 12.09
N GLN A 237 -2.64 2.73 12.30
CA GLN A 237 -2.10 3.18 13.58
C GLN A 237 -3.22 3.44 14.57
N ASN A 238 -2.94 3.28 15.86
CA ASN A 238 -3.90 3.55 16.94
C ASN A 238 -3.78 5.02 17.34
N HIS A 239 -4.90 5.73 17.36
CA HIS A 239 -4.98 7.15 17.76
C HIS A 239 -5.99 7.37 18.88
N LEU A 240 -6.77 6.34 19.22
CA LEU A 240 -7.78 6.39 20.26
C LEU A 240 -7.12 6.52 21.65
N PRO A 241 -7.43 7.59 22.42
CA PRO A 241 -6.76 7.85 23.70
C PRO A 241 -7.07 6.79 24.78
N ASP A 242 -8.27 6.21 24.75
CA ASP A 242 -8.80 5.23 25.71
C ASP A 242 -8.90 3.82 25.10
N LEU A 243 -7.88 3.43 24.36
CA LEU A 243 -7.81 2.18 23.59
C LEU A 243 -8.14 0.93 24.42
N ASP A 244 -7.73 0.89 25.70
CA ASP A 244 -7.97 -0.24 26.58
C ASP A 244 -9.46 -0.36 26.96
N THR A 245 -10.15 0.75 27.18
CA THR A 245 -11.60 0.78 27.44
C THR A 245 -12.37 0.30 26.22
N ALA A 246 -12.06 0.85 25.05
CA ALA A 246 -12.68 0.44 23.78
C ALA A 246 -12.48 -1.05 23.53
N ARG A 247 -11.25 -1.55 23.77
CA ARG A 247 -10.92 -2.97 23.65
C ARG A 247 -11.72 -3.85 24.60
N ALA A 248 -11.87 -3.45 25.85
CA ALA A 248 -12.64 -4.19 26.85
C ALA A 248 -14.12 -4.28 26.49
N LEU A 249 -14.72 -3.17 26.01
CA LEU A 249 -16.11 -3.11 25.58
C LEU A 249 -16.36 -4.01 24.36
N VAL A 250 -15.55 -3.91 23.32
CA VAL A 250 -15.68 -4.78 22.14
C VAL A 250 -15.46 -6.24 22.51
N ARG A 251 -14.44 -6.54 23.31
CA ARG A 251 -14.11 -7.91 23.72
C ARG A 251 -15.22 -8.56 24.57
N SER A 252 -15.95 -7.78 25.36
CA SER A 252 -17.12 -8.25 26.14
C SER A 252 -18.38 -8.40 25.28
N GLY A 253 -18.39 -7.91 24.06
CA GLY A 253 -19.56 -7.91 23.17
C GLY A 253 -20.58 -6.82 23.49
N ASN A 254 -20.19 -5.80 24.29
CA ASN A 254 -21.09 -4.69 24.66
C ASN A 254 -21.13 -3.64 23.54
N THR A 255 -21.80 -3.96 22.44
CA THR A 255 -21.92 -3.10 21.27
C THR A 255 -22.66 -1.79 21.58
N ASP A 256 -23.68 -1.86 22.45
CA ASP A 256 -24.48 -0.67 22.83
C ASP A 256 -23.60 0.39 23.52
N ALA A 257 -22.71 -0.05 24.42
CA ALA A 257 -21.77 0.88 25.06
C ALA A 257 -20.73 1.44 24.06
N VAL A 258 -20.31 0.67 23.05
CA VAL A 258 -19.43 1.18 21.99
C VAL A 258 -20.16 2.25 21.17
N GLU A 259 -21.39 2.03 20.79
CA GLU A 259 -22.21 3.00 20.03
C GLU A 259 -22.52 4.26 20.86
N MET A 260 -22.69 4.12 22.18
CA MET A 260 -22.97 5.25 23.06
C MET A 260 -21.74 6.13 23.32
N LEU A 261 -20.56 5.53 23.42
CA LEU A 261 -19.34 6.23 23.85
C LEU A 261 -18.47 6.72 22.69
N TYR A 262 -18.68 6.20 21.48
CA TYR A 262 -17.86 6.51 20.31
C TYR A 262 -18.71 6.87 19.11
N ASP A 263 -18.32 7.89 18.39
CA ASP A 263 -19.04 8.41 17.21
C ASP A 263 -19.17 7.39 16.05
N SER A 264 -18.29 6.40 16.00
CA SER A 264 -18.25 5.44 14.88
C SER A 264 -17.70 4.08 15.30
N VAL A 265 -18.55 3.07 15.35
CA VAL A 265 -18.16 1.67 15.61
C VAL A 265 -17.09 1.18 14.64
N PRO A 266 -17.22 1.36 13.30
CA PRO A 266 -16.16 0.95 12.38
C PRO A 266 -14.81 1.62 12.60
N LEU A 267 -14.79 2.86 13.09
CA LEU A 267 -13.56 3.55 13.46
C LEU A 267 -12.91 2.87 14.68
N VAL A 268 -13.67 2.65 15.75
CA VAL A 268 -13.19 1.92 16.95
C VAL A 268 -12.64 0.55 16.55
N LEU A 269 -13.37 -0.22 15.76
CA LEU A 269 -12.90 -1.53 15.30
C LEU A 269 -11.61 -1.42 14.49
N SER A 270 -11.43 -0.37 13.68
CA SER A 270 -10.19 -0.10 12.95
C SER A 270 -9.01 0.17 13.89
N GLU A 271 -9.21 0.98 14.92
CA GLU A 271 -8.22 1.31 15.93
C GLU A 271 -7.77 0.08 16.74
N LEU A 272 -8.69 -0.88 16.97
CA LEU A 272 -8.43 -2.08 17.78
C LEU A 272 -7.73 -3.23 17.02
N ILE A 273 -7.55 -3.14 15.69
CA ILE A 273 -6.98 -4.25 14.89
C ILE A 273 -5.62 -4.70 15.43
N ARG A 274 -4.72 -3.78 15.78
CA ARG A 274 -3.39 -4.12 16.30
C ARG A 274 -3.46 -4.80 17.66
N THR A 275 -4.46 -4.49 18.47
CA THR A 275 -4.63 -5.05 19.83
C THR A 275 -5.12 -6.50 19.82
N ALA A 276 -5.54 -7.01 18.66
CA ALA A 276 -5.86 -8.42 18.47
C ALA A 276 -4.60 -9.32 18.51
N PHE A 277 -3.42 -8.78 18.22
CA PHE A 277 -2.16 -9.50 18.37
C PHE A 277 -1.74 -9.46 19.83
N VAL A 278 -1.62 -10.63 20.45
CA VAL A 278 -1.27 -10.76 21.86
C VAL A 278 -0.02 -11.64 22.04
N PRO A 279 0.80 -11.37 23.06
CA PRO A 279 1.92 -12.25 23.35
C PRO A 279 1.42 -13.58 23.96
N LYS A 280 2.24 -14.63 23.85
CA LYS A 280 2.02 -15.88 24.58
C LYS A 280 1.98 -15.59 26.08
N PRO A 281 1.16 -16.29 26.89
CA PRO A 281 1.17 -16.16 28.35
C PRO A 281 2.59 -16.23 28.92
N GLY A 282 2.93 -15.32 29.81
CA GLY A 282 4.26 -15.18 30.40
C GLY A 282 5.30 -14.51 29.48
N CYS A 283 4.91 -14.03 28.29
CA CYS A 283 5.76 -13.31 27.36
C CYS A 283 5.26 -11.89 27.14
N ARG A 284 6.10 -11.06 26.52
CA ARG A 284 5.75 -9.70 26.07
C ARG A 284 6.31 -9.46 24.68
N PHE A 285 5.73 -8.51 23.94
CA PHE A 285 6.31 -8.02 22.70
C PHE A 285 7.42 -7.01 22.99
N TYR A 286 8.50 -7.13 22.24
CA TYR A 286 9.48 -6.07 22.05
C TYR A 286 9.31 -5.55 20.62
N VAL A 287 8.88 -4.30 20.51
CA VAL A 287 8.63 -3.65 19.22
C VAL A 287 9.71 -2.60 19.00
N ALA A 288 10.50 -2.77 17.95
CA ALA A 288 11.56 -1.84 17.58
C ALA A 288 11.56 -1.66 16.06
N ASP A 289 11.82 -0.44 15.62
CA ASP A 289 11.94 -0.07 14.21
C ASP A 289 13.18 0.82 14.00
N PHE A 290 13.84 0.65 12.86
CA PHE A 290 14.94 1.52 12.48
C PHE A 290 14.41 2.84 11.93
N SER A 291 14.63 3.92 12.66
CA SER A 291 14.25 5.25 12.23
C SER A 291 14.97 5.65 10.94
N ALA A 292 14.20 5.95 9.87
CA ALA A 292 14.72 6.46 8.60
C ALA A 292 15.87 5.62 8.01
N ILE A 293 15.78 4.28 8.06
CA ILE A 293 16.90 3.38 7.69
C ILE A 293 17.40 3.61 6.26
N GLU A 294 16.49 3.83 5.29
CA GLU A 294 16.86 4.08 3.90
C GLU A 294 17.68 5.38 3.76
N ALA A 295 17.25 6.45 4.40
CA ALA A 295 17.95 7.73 4.39
C ALA A 295 19.36 7.60 5.03
N ARG A 296 19.48 6.79 6.10
CA ARG A 296 20.77 6.50 6.74
C ARG A 296 21.71 5.73 5.82
N VAL A 297 21.22 4.67 5.19
CA VAL A 297 22.01 3.84 4.28
C VAL A 297 22.43 4.64 3.04
N ILE A 298 21.54 5.42 2.46
CA ILE A 298 21.86 6.28 1.30
C ILE A 298 22.89 7.34 1.68
N ALA A 299 22.74 8.01 2.84
CA ALA A 299 23.70 8.99 3.30
C ALA A 299 25.10 8.38 3.53
N TRP A 300 25.14 7.15 4.06
CA TRP A 300 26.38 6.42 4.23
C TRP A 300 27.03 6.05 2.89
N TYR A 301 26.27 5.50 1.94
CA TYR A 301 26.76 5.20 0.58
C TYR A 301 27.26 6.44 -0.17
N ALA A 302 26.56 7.57 -0.01
CA ALA A 302 26.88 8.82 -0.66
C ALA A 302 28.03 9.59 0.03
N GLY A 303 28.47 9.17 1.23
CA GLY A 303 29.46 9.88 2.02
C GLY A 303 28.96 11.25 2.54
N GLU A 304 27.64 11.43 2.69
CA GLU A 304 27.03 12.69 3.18
C GLU A 304 27.26 12.88 4.68
N THR A 305 28.36 13.50 5.04
CA THR A 305 28.78 13.66 6.44
C THR A 305 27.76 14.39 7.30
N TRP A 306 27.16 15.47 6.81
CA TRP A 306 26.18 16.25 7.58
C TRP A 306 24.94 15.44 7.96
N ARG A 307 24.45 14.57 7.06
CA ARG A 307 23.33 13.67 7.35
C ARG A 307 23.72 12.58 8.35
N MET A 308 24.92 12.02 8.19
CA MET A 308 25.43 11.03 9.13
C MET A 308 25.61 11.63 10.53
N ASP A 309 26.11 12.86 10.62
CA ASP A 309 26.28 13.57 11.90
C ASP A 309 24.94 13.94 12.53
N LEU A 310 23.97 14.38 11.72
CA LEU A 310 22.60 14.58 12.18
C LEU A 310 22.01 13.29 12.78
N PHE A 311 22.17 12.16 12.12
CA PHE A 311 21.69 10.88 12.64
C PHE A 311 22.42 10.40 13.89
N ARG A 312 23.73 10.68 14.02
CA ARG A 312 24.52 10.36 15.22
C ARG A 312 24.06 11.19 16.42
N SER A 313 23.71 12.44 16.19
CA SER A 313 23.18 13.33 17.24
C SER A 313 21.70 13.06 17.58
N GLY A 314 21.05 12.08 16.93
CA GLY A 314 19.64 11.77 17.15
C GLY A 314 18.66 12.76 16.48
N GLY A 315 19.14 13.58 15.56
CA GLY A 315 18.31 14.58 14.86
C GLY A 315 17.29 13.94 13.90
N ASP A 316 16.23 14.69 13.63
CA ASP A 316 15.16 14.31 12.71
C ASP A 316 15.45 14.90 11.32
N ILE A 317 15.71 14.04 10.33
CA ILE A 317 16.06 14.46 8.97
C ILE A 317 14.97 15.32 8.32
N TYR A 318 13.69 15.03 8.59
CA TYR A 318 12.59 15.79 8.03
C TYR A 318 12.47 17.20 8.63
N CYS A 319 12.76 17.35 9.93
CA CYS A 319 12.86 18.65 10.56
C CYS A 319 14.05 19.45 10.01
N GLN A 320 15.19 18.80 9.85
CA GLN A 320 16.39 19.43 9.32
C GLN A 320 16.19 19.89 7.87
N SER A 321 15.60 19.05 7.02
CA SER A 321 15.30 19.40 5.64
C SER A 321 14.29 20.54 5.56
N ALA A 322 13.25 20.51 6.39
CA ALA A 322 12.31 21.63 6.49
C ALA A 322 13.00 22.91 6.99
N SER A 323 13.87 22.83 7.99
CA SER A 323 14.62 23.99 8.48
C SER A 323 15.52 24.61 7.40
N GLN A 324 16.17 23.78 6.58
CA GLN A 324 16.99 24.24 5.45
C GLN A 324 16.13 24.85 4.33
N MET A 325 14.96 24.25 4.05
CA MET A 325 14.06 24.74 2.98
C MET A 325 13.41 26.07 3.33
N PHE A 326 12.97 26.23 4.57
CA PHE A 326 12.20 27.39 5.01
C PHE A 326 13.04 28.43 5.77
N HIS A 327 14.33 28.14 6.01
CA HIS A 327 15.27 29.00 6.77
C HIS A 327 14.76 29.38 8.16
N VAL A 328 14.00 28.48 8.79
CA VAL A 328 13.46 28.63 10.15
C VAL A 328 13.73 27.36 10.97
N PRO A 329 13.88 27.45 12.28
CA PRO A 329 13.97 26.28 13.14
C PRO A 329 12.70 25.45 13.04
N VAL A 330 12.83 24.12 12.84
CA VAL A 330 11.70 23.19 12.81
C VAL A 330 11.96 22.07 13.80
N GLU A 331 11.05 21.90 14.77
CA GLU A 331 11.12 20.85 15.78
C GLU A 331 9.91 19.91 15.68
N LYS A 332 10.12 18.62 15.92
CA LYS A 332 9.08 17.59 15.73
C LYS A 332 7.80 17.86 16.52
N HIS A 333 7.93 18.33 17.73
CA HIS A 333 6.84 18.62 18.69
C HIS A 333 6.97 20.04 19.28
N GLY A 334 7.50 20.97 18.51
CA GLY A 334 7.80 22.34 18.93
C GLY A 334 7.63 23.37 17.84
N VAL A 335 8.57 24.31 17.79
CA VAL A 335 8.54 25.46 16.87
C VAL A 335 8.45 24.98 15.43
N ASN A 336 7.49 25.53 14.66
CA ASN A 336 7.26 25.23 13.24
C ASN A 336 7.08 23.73 12.92
N GLY A 337 6.62 22.92 13.87
CA GLY A 337 6.48 21.46 13.72
C GLY A 337 5.58 21.04 12.54
N HIS A 338 4.63 21.87 12.13
CA HIS A 338 3.78 21.66 10.96
C HIS A 338 4.58 21.60 9.63
N LEU A 339 5.75 22.25 9.56
CA LEU A 339 6.63 22.22 8.39
C LEU A 339 7.38 20.88 8.23
N ARG A 340 7.46 20.08 9.28
CA ARG A 340 8.11 18.77 9.24
C ARG A 340 7.54 17.86 8.14
N GLN A 341 6.22 17.92 7.90
CA GLN A 341 5.58 17.14 6.84
C GLN A 341 6.04 17.58 5.45
N LYS A 342 6.24 18.88 5.24
CA LYS A 342 6.81 19.43 3.98
C LYS A 342 8.27 18.93 3.79
N GLY A 343 9.07 18.91 4.85
CA GLY A 343 10.42 18.32 4.83
C GLY A 343 10.40 16.81 4.50
N LYS A 344 9.43 16.07 5.03
CA LYS A 344 9.24 14.64 4.67
C LYS A 344 8.93 14.45 3.18
N ILE A 345 8.07 15.28 2.62
CA ILE A 345 7.73 15.23 1.19
C ILE A 345 8.98 15.53 0.36
N ALA A 346 9.75 16.57 0.71
CA ALA A 346 10.97 16.93 0.00
C ALA A 346 12.05 15.83 0.03
N GLU A 347 12.14 15.06 1.12
CA GLU A 347 13.07 13.92 1.20
C GLU A 347 12.65 12.72 0.34
N LEU A 348 11.36 12.55 0.10
CA LEU A 348 10.80 11.37 -0.57
C LEU A 348 10.45 11.62 -2.03
N ALA A 349 10.13 12.88 -2.41
CA ALA A 349 9.67 13.24 -3.76
C ALA A 349 10.83 13.75 -4.64
N CYS A 350 10.83 13.36 -5.93
CA CYS A 350 11.81 13.79 -6.92
C CYS A 350 11.16 14.07 -8.27
N ILE A 351 11.61 15.12 -8.96
CA ILE A 351 11.22 15.52 -10.31
C ILE A 351 12.45 15.37 -11.23
N ALA A 352 12.27 14.93 -12.48
CA ALA A 352 13.36 14.74 -13.43
C ALA A 352 13.92 16.08 -13.94
N GLU A 353 15.19 16.05 -14.37
CA GLU A 353 15.83 17.17 -15.08
C GLU A 353 15.05 17.54 -16.35
N GLY A 354 14.96 18.82 -16.68
CA GLY A 354 14.20 19.32 -17.82
C GLY A 354 12.71 19.53 -17.56
N GLN A 355 12.16 19.04 -16.44
CA GLN A 355 10.76 19.24 -16.13
C GLN A 355 10.48 20.69 -15.72
N LEU A 356 9.41 21.26 -16.27
CA LEU A 356 8.99 22.61 -15.98
C LEU A 356 8.26 22.67 -14.64
N VAL A 357 8.64 23.62 -13.79
CA VAL A 357 7.93 23.96 -12.55
C VAL A 357 7.40 25.39 -12.64
N LEU A 358 6.24 25.60 -12.03
CA LEU A 358 5.62 26.92 -12.04
C LEU A 358 6.29 27.80 -10.99
N THR A 359 6.86 28.92 -11.47
CA THR A 359 7.49 29.96 -10.66
C THR A 359 6.78 31.30 -10.83
N ASP A 360 7.04 32.25 -9.94
CA ASP A 360 6.52 33.62 -10.04
C ASP A 360 7.00 34.39 -11.28
N VAL A 361 7.98 33.84 -12.00
CA VAL A 361 8.45 34.36 -13.30
C VAL A 361 8.01 33.51 -14.50
N GLY A 362 7.12 32.52 -14.28
CA GLY A 362 6.60 31.61 -15.29
C GLY A 362 7.12 30.17 -15.14
N LEU A 363 6.91 29.35 -16.16
CA LEU A 363 7.37 27.95 -16.19
C LEU A 363 8.88 27.88 -16.45
N VAL A 364 9.64 27.34 -15.51
CA VAL A 364 11.10 27.26 -15.55
C VAL A 364 11.53 25.80 -15.41
N PRO A 365 12.49 25.29 -16.23
CA PRO A 365 13.08 23.98 -16.01
C PRO A 365 13.65 23.86 -14.59
N ILE A 366 13.38 22.72 -13.89
CA ILE A 366 13.71 22.60 -12.47
C ILE A 366 15.18 22.87 -12.16
N GLU A 367 16.10 22.48 -13.04
CA GLU A 367 17.54 22.71 -12.90
C GLU A 367 17.95 24.19 -13.00
N LYS A 368 17.05 25.05 -13.53
CA LYS A 368 17.27 26.51 -13.67
C LYS A 368 16.56 27.33 -12.60
N VAL A 369 15.80 26.68 -11.73
CA VAL A 369 15.13 27.35 -10.62
C VAL A 369 16.14 27.84 -9.60
N THR A 370 16.07 29.10 -9.23
CA THR A 370 16.98 29.73 -8.27
C THR A 370 16.23 30.17 -7.01
N PRO A 371 16.91 30.34 -5.85
CA PRO A 371 16.26 30.77 -4.61
C PRO A 371 15.59 32.16 -4.67
N LYS A 372 15.85 32.94 -5.72
CA LYS A 372 15.21 34.24 -5.94
C LYS A 372 13.80 34.12 -6.51
N MET A 373 13.48 33.00 -7.13
CA MET A 373 12.15 32.70 -7.67
C MET A 373 11.26 32.15 -6.55
N LYS A 374 9.95 32.32 -6.65
CA LYS A 374 8.98 31.69 -5.79
C LYS A 374 8.34 30.50 -6.52
N LEU A 375 8.05 29.44 -5.82
CA LEU A 375 7.35 28.28 -6.37
C LEU A 375 5.88 28.32 -5.95
N TRP A 376 5.01 27.85 -6.83
CA TRP A 376 3.60 27.65 -6.51
C TRP A 376 3.40 26.32 -5.76
N ASP A 377 2.86 26.35 -4.54
CA ASP A 377 2.65 25.14 -3.71
C ASP A 377 1.24 24.52 -3.81
N GLY A 378 0.41 25.13 -4.68
CA GLY A 378 -1.00 24.77 -4.86
C GLY A 378 -1.95 25.80 -4.23
N GLU A 379 -1.48 26.65 -3.31
CA GLU A 379 -2.28 27.65 -2.60
C GLU A 379 -1.65 29.04 -2.66
N SER A 380 -0.32 29.13 -2.63
CA SER A 380 0.40 30.39 -2.56
C SER A 380 1.80 30.33 -3.18
N TRP A 381 2.37 31.51 -3.45
CA TRP A 381 3.76 31.66 -3.87
C TRP A 381 4.71 31.55 -2.69
N VAL A 382 5.47 30.44 -2.61
CA VAL A 382 6.38 30.16 -1.50
C VAL A 382 7.84 30.35 -1.89
N SER A 383 8.63 30.88 -0.95
CA SER A 383 10.09 30.89 -1.07
C SER A 383 10.66 29.50 -0.82
N HIS A 384 11.78 29.18 -1.46
CA HIS A 384 12.45 27.88 -1.35
C HIS A 384 13.97 28.02 -1.28
N GLY A 385 14.67 26.99 -0.81
CA GLY A 385 16.12 26.97 -0.65
C GLY A 385 16.93 26.66 -1.91
N GLY A 386 16.27 26.54 -3.05
CA GLY A 386 16.89 26.13 -4.31
C GLY A 386 16.56 24.71 -4.71
N VAL A 387 17.25 24.17 -5.69
CA VAL A 387 17.04 22.85 -6.31
C VAL A 387 18.15 21.88 -5.86
N ILE A 388 17.85 20.60 -5.46
CA ILE A 388 18.78 19.60 -4.90
C ILE A 388 18.94 18.40 -5.85
N TYR A 389 20.15 18.05 -6.26
CA TYR A 389 20.42 16.86 -7.07
C TYR A 389 20.41 15.58 -6.25
N LYS A 390 19.54 14.62 -6.57
CA LYS A 390 19.39 13.35 -5.85
C LYS A 390 19.90 12.11 -6.61
N GLY A 391 20.73 12.30 -7.61
CA GLY A 391 21.31 11.21 -8.39
C GLY A 391 20.40 10.69 -9.50
N ARG A 392 20.67 9.50 -10.04
CA ARG A 392 19.87 8.85 -11.07
C ARG A 392 18.89 7.87 -10.45
N LYS A 393 17.62 7.98 -10.81
CA LYS A 393 16.56 7.08 -10.34
C LYS A 393 15.69 6.66 -11.54
N GLY A 394 14.98 5.53 -11.39
CA GLY A 394 13.93 5.15 -12.33
C GLY A 394 12.77 6.13 -12.28
N VAL A 395 12.42 6.71 -13.41
CA VAL A 395 11.29 7.64 -13.57
C VAL A 395 10.26 7.05 -14.51
N ILE A 396 9.05 7.57 -14.43
CA ILE A 396 7.97 7.35 -15.40
C ILE A 396 7.56 8.68 -15.99
N THR A 397 7.10 8.67 -17.23
CA THR A 397 6.53 9.84 -17.89
C THR A 397 5.04 9.61 -18.11
N TYR A 398 4.23 10.56 -17.66
CA TYR A 398 2.78 10.52 -17.82
C TYR A 398 2.23 11.93 -17.88
N GLU A 399 1.34 12.22 -18.83
CA GLU A 399 0.75 13.55 -19.09
C GLU A 399 1.76 14.72 -19.10
N GLY A 400 2.96 14.51 -19.67
CA GLY A 400 3.99 15.53 -19.81
C GLY A 400 4.86 15.76 -18.56
N LEU A 401 4.58 15.11 -17.44
CA LEU A 401 5.43 15.11 -16.26
C LEU A 401 6.33 13.86 -16.26
N THR A 402 7.62 14.03 -15.98
CA THR A 402 8.58 12.96 -15.72
C THR A 402 9.07 13.04 -14.29
N ALA A 403 8.76 12.05 -13.48
CA ALA A 403 9.11 12.00 -12.06
C ALA A 403 9.24 10.56 -11.55
N THR A 404 9.72 10.38 -10.32
CA THR A 404 9.70 9.06 -9.69
C THR A 404 8.26 8.60 -9.41
N PRO A 405 7.96 7.27 -9.43
CA PRO A 405 6.62 6.76 -9.21
C PRO A 405 6.01 7.14 -7.85
N ASP A 406 6.83 7.43 -6.87
CA ASP A 406 6.45 7.84 -5.51
C ASP A 406 6.24 9.36 -5.36
N HIS A 407 6.53 10.15 -6.42
CA HIS A 407 6.23 11.57 -6.44
C HIS A 407 4.73 11.81 -6.22
N LEU A 408 4.39 12.82 -5.42
CA LEU A 408 3.00 13.18 -5.15
C LEU A 408 2.50 14.19 -6.17
N VAL A 409 1.37 13.88 -6.80
CA VAL A 409 0.75 14.73 -7.82
C VAL A 409 -0.72 14.97 -7.49
N TRP A 410 -1.20 16.14 -7.85
CA TRP A 410 -2.62 16.43 -7.82
C TRP A 410 -3.28 15.86 -9.08
N VAL A 411 -4.45 15.26 -8.91
CA VAL A 411 -5.23 14.71 -10.01
C VAL A 411 -6.68 15.21 -9.95
N GLU A 412 -7.30 15.30 -11.10
CA GLU A 412 -8.69 15.75 -11.21
C GLU A 412 -9.61 14.90 -10.33
N GLY A 413 -10.50 15.54 -9.57
CA GLY A 413 -11.46 14.88 -8.68
C GLY A 413 -10.89 14.30 -7.38
N GLN A 414 -9.66 14.65 -6.99
CA GLN A 414 -9.07 14.23 -5.73
C GLN A 414 -8.77 15.43 -4.82
N SER A 415 -9.21 15.35 -3.57
CA SER A 415 -8.96 16.37 -2.54
C SER A 415 -7.58 16.25 -1.87
N ARG A 416 -6.77 15.26 -2.26
CA ARG A 416 -5.41 15.02 -1.75
C ARG A 416 -4.51 14.53 -2.87
N PRO A 417 -3.22 14.88 -2.85
CA PRO A 417 -2.28 14.38 -3.84
C PRO A 417 -2.10 12.85 -3.67
N ILE A 418 -1.95 12.17 -4.81
CA ILE A 418 -1.67 10.72 -4.86
C ILE A 418 -0.29 10.47 -5.47
N GLN A 419 0.23 9.25 -5.32
CA GLN A 419 1.50 8.89 -5.95
C GLN A 419 1.40 8.91 -7.47
N PHE A 420 2.40 9.47 -8.13
CA PHE A 420 2.46 9.63 -9.58
C PHE A 420 2.33 8.30 -10.32
N GLY A 421 2.97 7.24 -9.81
CA GLY A 421 2.82 5.89 -10.34
C GLY A 421 1.39 5.35 -10.24
N ALA A 422 0.66 5.70 -9.19
CA ALA A 422 -0.74 5.33 -9.05
C ALA A 422 -1.64 6.13 -10.00
N ALA A 423 -1.40 7.45 -10.14
CA ALA A 423 -2.10 8.30 -11.10
C ALA A 423 -1.93 7.78 -12.52
N ALA A 424 -0.70 7.47 -12.93
CA ALA A 424 -0.40 6.92 -14.25
C ALA A 424 -1.04 5.53 -14.48
N ALA A 425 -1.08 4.68 -13.45
CA ALA A 425 -1.65 3.34 -13.55
C ALA A 425 -3.18 3.34 -13.68
N CYS A 426 -3.86 4.30 -13.05
CA CYS A 426 -5.33 4.43 -13.13
C CYS A 426 -5.81 5.39 -14.22
N GLY A 427 -4.91 6.01 -14.99
CA GLY A 427 -5.25 6.95 -16.05
C GLY A 427 -5.83 8.28 -15.54
N ALA A 428 -5.49 8.69 -14.31
CA ALA A 428 -6.00 9.90 -13.70
C ALA A 428 -5.37 11.16 -14.32
N HIS A 429 -6.16 12.17 -14.64
CA HIS A 429 -5.65 13.42 -15.20
C HIS A 429 -4.92 14.26 -14.15
N LEU A 430 -3.69 14.66 -14.49
CA LEU A 430 -2.88 15.54 -13.64
C LEU A 430 -3.40 16.96 -13.71
N ILE A 431 -3.48 17.62 -12.56
CA ILE A 431 -3.85 19.05 -12.47
C ILE A 431 -2.77 19.84 -11.75
N GLN A 432 -2.64 21.08 -12.15
CA GLN A 432 -1.92 22.11 -11.41
C GLN A 432 -2.95 23.14 -10.93
N THR A 433 -3.05 23.31 -9.61
CA THR A 433 -3.97 24.31 -9.05
C THR A 433 -3.44 25.71 -9.28
N GLY A 434 -4.25 26.60 -9.85
CA GLY A 434 -3.95 28.03 -10.01
C GLY A 434 -4.74 28.88 -9.03
N ASN A 435 -4.38 30.15 -8.86
CA ASN A 435 -5.02 31.12 -7.97
C ASN A 435 -6.54 31.25 -8.26
N GLY A 436 -7.39 30.45 -7.61
CA GLY A 436 -8.85 30.63 -7.61
C GLY A 436 -9.56 30.54 -8.97
N GLU A 437 -8.83 30.31 -10.06
CA GLU A 437 -9.32 30.08 -11.40
C GLU A 437 -9.07 28.64 -11.81
N GLN A 438 -9.87 28.14 -12.73
CA GLN A 438 -9.94 26.75 -13.17
C GLN A 438 -8.60 26.00 -13.23
N PRO A 439 -8.54 24.72 -12.79
CA PRO A 439 -7.31 23.92 -12.80
C PRO A 439 -6.69 23.88 -14.20
N ILE A 440 -5.40 24.20 -14.30
CA ILE A 440 -4.66 24.15 -15.55
C ILE A 440 -4.28 22.69 -15.79
N ARG A 441 -4.80 22.06 -16.86
CA ARG A 441 -4.37 20.73 -17.30
C ARG A 441 -2.94 20.80 -17.83
N LEU A 442 -2.05 19.99 -17.23
CA LEU A 442 -0.72 19.74 -17.75
C LEU A 442 -0.85 18.77 -18.93
N GLY A 443 -0.70 19.27 -20.15
CA GLY A 443 -0.66 18.45 -21.34
C GLY A 443 -1.69 18.82 -22.40
N ARG A 444 -1.29 19.64 -23.39
CA ARG A 444 -2.00 19.73 -24.67
C ARG A 444 -1.36 18.73 -25.62
N ASN A 445 -1.97 17.56 -25.73
CA ASN A 445 -2.15 16.89 -27.02
C ASN A 445 -3.21 15.80 -26.86
N ASN A 446 -4.33 15.97 -27.54
CA ASN A 446 -5.42 15.03 -27.69
C ASN A 446 -4.92 13.76 -28.38
N GLN A 447 -4.47 12.75 -27.61
CA GLN A 447 -4.51 11.35 -28.04
C GLN A 447 -4.62 10.44 -26.80
N PRO A 448 -5.62 9.56 -26.70
CA PRO A 448 -5.71 8.56 -25.66
C PRO A 448 -4.68 7.45 -25.93
N GLY A 449 -3.92 7.09 -24.91
CA GLY A 449 -3.13 5.87 -24.89
C GLY A 449 -1.74 6.01 -25.50
N LYS A 450 -0.77 6.54 -24.75
CA LYS A 450 0.65 6.22 -24.98
C LYS A 450 1.26 5.58 -23.73
N THR A 451 1.81 4.42 -24.00
CA THR A 451 2.61 3.50 -23.22
C THR A 451 3.54 4.18 -22.21
N MET A 452 3.59 3.62 -20.99
CA MET A 452 4.65 3.88 -20.01
C MET A 452 6.02 3.68 -20.64
N GLU A 453 6.74 4.76 -20.95
CA GLU A 453 8.17 4.69 -21.27
C GLU A 453 8.98 4.70 -19.97
N ARG A 454 9.80 3.67 -19.80
CA ARG A 454 10.76 3.57 -18.70
C ARG A 454 12.09 4.14 -19.17
N GLY A 455 12.41 5.35 -18.72
CA GLY A 455 13.70 5.98 -18.97
C GLY A 455 14.56 6.02 -17.70
N HIS A 456 15.89 6.03 -17.87
CA HIS A 456 16.86 6.36 -16.82
C HIS A 456 17.41 7.75 -17.11
N GLU A 457 16.77 8.77 -16.59
CA GLU A 457 17.22 10.15 -16.71
C GLU A 457 17.83 10.68 -15.40
N PRO A 458 18.74 11.66 -15.46
CA PRO A 458 19.32 12.27 -14.27
C PRO A 458 18.29 13.09 -13.50
N LEU A 459 18.29 12.98 -12.18
CA LEU A 459 17.36 13.67 -11.29
C LEU A 459 18.05 14.76 -10.51
N LEU A 460 17.44 15.92 -10.48
CA LEU A 460 17.93 17.09 -9.78
C LEU A 460 17.04 17.48 -8.60
N CYS A 461 17.64 17.59 -7.44
CA CYS A 461 17.09 18.23 -6.26
C CYS A 461 18.30 18.84 -5.48
N ALA A 462 18.40 20.14 -5.25
CA ALA A 462 19.63 20.89 -4.98
C ALA A 462 20.24 20.75 -3.57
N ASP A 463 21.41 20.36 -3.40
CA ASP A 463 22.63 21.07 -3.03
C ASP A 463 23.84 20.16 -3.21
N LYS A 464 24.87 20.70 -3.82
CA LYS A 464 26.23 20.18 -4.07
C LYS A 464 26.51 18.70 -3.80
N MET A 465 26.49 17.86 -4.85
CA MET A 465 27.35 16.68 -4.92
C MET A 465 28.18 16.64 -6.19
N ARG A 466 29.49 16.49 -6.00
CA ARG A 466 30.46 16.23 -7.06
C ARG A 466 30.10 14.91 -7.76
N ARG A 467 30.23 14.91 -9.09
CA ARG A 467 30.12 13.73 -9.95
C ARG A 467 31.07 12.65 -9.43
N LEU A 468 30.52 11.54 -8.91
CA LEU A 468 31.23 10.29 -8.86
C LEU A 468 31.05 9.61 -10.22
N ARG A 469 32.10 9.62 -11.05
CA ARG A 469 32.21 8.68 -12.17
C ARG A 469 32.44 7.30 -11.57
N PHE A 470 31.54 6.38 -11.82
CA PHE A 470 31.87 4.97 -11.74
C PHE A 470 32.50 4.61 -13.08
N ASP A 471 33.81 4.46 -13.11
CA ASP A 471 34.47 3.70 -14.16
C ASP A 471 34.15 2.21 -13.90
N PRO A 472 33.75 1.44 -14.94
CA PRO A 472 33.60 0.02 -14.77
C PRO A 472 35.03 -0.55 -14.58
N VAL A 473 35.26 -1.15 -13.43
CA VAL A 473 36.47 -1.93 -13.20
C VAL A 473 36.41 -3.14 -14.10
N ALA A 474 37.31 -3.15 -15.09
CA ALA A 474 37.62 -4.33 -15.85
C ALA A 474 38.33 -5.33 -14.93
N GLY A 475 37.81 -6.57 -14.86
CA GLY A 475 38.41 -7.66 -14.13
C GLY A 475 37.43 -8.79 -13.97
#